data_66228967f6f383426fd3ac3ef53c5e0b
#
_entry.id   66228967f6f383426fd3ac3ef53c5e0b
#
_cell.length_a   1.000
_cell.length_b   1.000
_cell.length_c   1.000
_cell.angle_alpha   90.00
_cell.angle_beta   90.00
_cell.angle_gamma   90.00
#
_symmetry.space_group_name_H-M   'P 1'
#
loop_
_entity.id
_entity.type
_entity.pdbx_description
1 polymer ?
#
loop_
_entity_poly.entity_id
_entity_poly.type
_entity_poly.pdbx_seq_one_letter_code
_entity_poly.pdbx_strand_id
1 'polypeptide(L)'
;VQRRILYAMFDSGFLHNRSYVKSARSVAETMGHYHPHGDSAIYDTLVRMAQPWTMRYPLVDGQGNFGSAGNDPAAAMRYTEARLTSLAEEMLRDIREDVVDFQPNYDGKTNEPVVLPSRVPQLLMNGSNGIAVGMATNIPPHNLGEVAEAIYWCLDNPDADEESTLAAVMERIKGPDFPTAGLIVGDQGIKDAYTTGRGSIRMRGKTSIEEEGKRTVIVITELPYQVNPDNLVSSIAQQVSDGRISGIANIEDQTSSRVGMR
;
A
#
# COMPACT_ATOMS: atom_id res chain seq x y z
N VAL A 1 0.24 14.62 2.25
CA VAL A 1 0.38 14.26 3.67
C VAL A 1 1.50 13.25 3.87
N GLN A 2 1.59 12.14 3.11
CA GLN A 2 2.62 11.10 3.24
C GLN A 2 4.04 11.68 3.20
N ARG A 3 4.38 12.49 2.18
CA ARG A 3 5.69 13.13 2.07
C ARG A 3 6.07 13.92 3.34
N ARG A 4 5.12 14.69 3.90
CA ARG A 4 5.33 15.49 5.09
C ARG A 4 5.53 14.66 6.34
N ILE A 5 4.81 13.54 6.48
CA ILE A 5 5.01 12.59 7.58
C ILE A 5 6.41 11.97 7.50
N LEU A 6 6.79 11.45 6.32
CA LEU A 6 8.09 10.81 6.13
C LEU A 6 9.24 11.80 6.40
N TYR A 7 9.12 13.03 5.89
CA TYR A 7 10.11 14.06 6.12
C TYR A 7 10.18 14.47 7.61
N ALA A 8 9.06 14.69 8.28
CA ALA A 8 9.01 15.03 9.69
C ALA A 8 9.64 13.93 10.57
N MET A 9 9.34 12.67 10.28
CA MET A 9 9.93 11.53 11.00
C MET A 9 11.45 11.45 10.78
N PHE A 10 11.90 11.65 9.54
CA PHE A 10 13.31 11.64 9.19
C PHE A 10 14.07 12.79 9.87
N ASP A 11 13.55 14.01 9.78
CA ASP A 11 14.16 15.21 10.36
C ASP A 11 14.22 15.14 11.90
N SER A 12 13.20 14.51 12.51
CA SER A 12 13.15 14.23 13.96
C SER A 12 14.00 13.03 14.39
N GLY A 13 14.63 12.31 13.46
CA GLY A 13 15.50 11.16 13.77
C GLY A 13 14.75 9.89 14.17
N PHE A 14 13.48 9.72 13.76
CA PHE A 14 12.70 8.50 14.03
C PHE A 14 13.01 7.40 12.99
N LEU A 15 14.27 6.97 12.99
CA LEU A 15 14.87 6.12 11.96
C LEU A 15 14.70 4.63 12.29
N HIS A 16 14.85 3.76 11.26
CA HIS A 16 14.66 2.32 11.38
C HIS A 16 15.57 1.65 12.44
N ASN A 17 16.74 2.20 12.67
CA ASN A 17 17.74 1.71 13.64
C ASN A 17 17.66 2.41 15.01
N ARG A 18 16.63 3.18 15.27
CA ARG A 18 16.36 3.87 16.53
C ARG A 18 15.17 3.23 17.25
N SER A 19 15.00 3.57 18.51
CA SER A 19 13.83 3.16 19.28
C SER A 19 12.53 3.70 18.66
N TYR A 20 11.46 2.92 18.79
CA TYR A 20 10.13 3.40 18.45
C TYR A 20 9.76 4.63 19.28
N VAL A 21 8.98 5.51 18.68
CA VAL A 21 8.40 6.67 19.37
C VAL A 21 6.87 6.57 19.32
N LYS A 22 6.17 7.16 20.29
CA LYS A 22 4.71 7.22 20.25
C LYS A 22 4.25 7.88 18.94
N SER A 23 3.28 7.27 18.27
CA SER A 23 2.73 7.80 17.01
C SER A 23 2.22 9.23 17.16
N ALA A 24 1.72 9.58 18.34
CA ALA A 24 1.32 10.95 18.68
C ALA A 24 2.47 11.96 18.51
N ARG A 25 3.73 11.56 18.74
CA ARG A 25 4.87 12.43 18.51
C ARG A 25 5.13 12.67 17.03
N SER A 26 5.08 11.64 16.20
CA SER A 26 5.22 11.78 14.75
C SER A 26 4.09 12.65 14.15
N VAL A 27 2.88 12.50 14.67
CA VAL A 27 1.73 13.34 14.28
C VAL A 27 1.94 14.80 14.68
N ALA A 28 2.39 15.06 15.92
CA ALA A 28 2.62 16.41 16.42
C ALA A 28 3.72 17.15 15.64
N GLU A 29 4.85 16.49 15.34
CA GLU A 29 5.93 17.05 14.52
C GLU A 29 5.45 17.39 13.10
N THR A 30 4.67 16.50 12.50
CA THR A 30 4.11 16.74 11.15
C THR A 30 3.12 17.90 11.16
N MET A 31 2.21 17.93 12.12
CA MET A 31 1.18 18.96 12.23
C MET A 31 1.78 20.32 12.55
N GLY A 32 2.70 20.36 13.49
CA GLY A 32 3.29 21.62 13.97
C GLY A 32 4.18 22.30 12.94
N HIS A 33 4.93 21.54 12.14
CA HIS A 33 5.91 22.09 11.21
C HIS A 33 5.46 22.15 9.75
N TYR A 34 4.64 21.18 9.29
CA TYR A 34 4.44 20.99 7.85
C TYR A 34 2.97 20.91 7.42
N HIS A 35 2.06 20.41 8.26
CA HIS A 35 0.69 20.11 7.84
C HIS A 35 -0.35 20.62 8.85
N PRO A 36 -0.77 21.92 8.76
CA PRO A 36 -1.65 22.57 9.74
C PRO A 36 -3.12 22.16 9.57
N HIS A 37 -3.40 20.87 9.69
CA HIS A 37 -4.73 20.26 9.58
C HIS A 37 -4.97 19.33 10.77
N GLY A 38 -6.15 18.75 10.87
CA GLY A 38 -6.50 17.85 11.97
C GLY A 38 -5.55 16.66 12.12
N ASP A 39 -5.23 16.33 13.35
CA ASP A 39 -4.33 15.22 13.74
C ASP A 39 -4.81 13.86 13.24
N SER A 40 -6.13 13.64 13.19
CA SER A 40 -6.73 12.41 12.70
C SER A 40 -6.32 12.09 11.25
N ALA A 41 -6.35 13.07 10.35
CA ALA A 41 -5.98 12.88 8.95
C ALA A 41 -4.49 12.50 8.80
N ILE A 42 -3.63 13.08 9.66
CA ILE A 42 -2.20 12.74 9.70
C ILE A 42 -2.01 11.34 10.25
N TYR A 43 -2.68 11.02 11.37
CA TYR A 43 -2.57 9.70 11.98
C TYR A 43 -3.10 8.58 11.07
N ASP A 44 -4.26 8.75 10.46
CA ASP A 44 -4.82 7.78 9.51
C ASP A 44 -3.87 7.52 8.33
N THR A 45 -3.19 8.57 7.85
CA THR A 45 -2.18 8.43 6.79
C THR A 45 -0.94 7.67 7.29
N LEU A 46 -0.46 7.95 8.50
CA LEU A 46 0.64 7.21 9.13
C LEU A 46 0.28 5.74 9.31
N VAL A 47 -0.92 5.46 9.81
CA VAL A 47 -1.44 4.09 9.99
C VAL A 47 -1.43 3.33 8.67
N ARG A 48 -1.94 3.92 7.58
CA ARG A 48 -1.95 3.27 6.25
C ARG A 48 -0.54 2.93 5.76
N MET A 49 0.45 3.79 6.03
CA MET A 49 1.84 3.52 5.67
C MET A 49 2.49 2.38 6.46
N ALA A 50 1.89 1.96 7.57
CA ALA A 50 2.35 0.84 8.39
C ALA A 50 1.60 -0.46 8.11
N GLN A 51 0.49 -0.44 7.38
CA GLN A 51 -0.37 -1.60 7.17
C GLN A 51 0.11 -2.47 6.01
N PRO A 52 0.50 -3.74 6.24
CA PRO A 52 1.03 -4.62 5.18
C PRO A 52 -0.03 -5.10 4.18
N TRP A 53 -1.33 -4.95 4.48
CA TRP A 53 -2.42 -5.21 3.53
C TRP A 53 -2.79 -4.00 2.69
N THR A 54 -2.32 -2.81 3.06
CA THR A 54 -2.56 -1.54 2.34
C THR A 54 -1.39 -1.21 1.43
N MET A 55 -0.16 -1.38 1.92
CA MET A 55 1.06 -1.09 1.17
C MET A 55 1.83 -2.37 0.87
N ARG A 56 2.22 -2.55 -0.39
CA ARG A 56 3.06 -3.69 -0.80
C ARG A 56 4.42 -3.66 -0.09
N TYR A 57 4.95 -2.45 0.12
CA TYR A 57 6.19 -2.19 0.86
C TYR A 57 5.93 -1.08 1.89
N PRO A 58 5.62 -1.42 3.14
CA PRO A 58 5.35 -0.44 4.17
C PRO A 58 6.51 0.55 4.37
N LEU A 59 6.17 1.82 4.58
CA LEU A 59 7.13 2.91 4.80
C LEU A 59 7.28 3.26 6.28
N VAL A 60 6.33 2.86 7.09
CA VAL A 60 6.34 3.02 8.56
C VAL A 60 6.42 1.64 9.19
N ASP A 61 7.34 1.46 10.11
CA ASP A 61 7.45 0.32 11.00
C ASP A 61 6.66 0.63 12.27
N GLY A 62 5.52 -0.04 12.44
CA GLY A 62 4.58 0.19 13.53
C GLY A 62 4.66 -0.87 14.60
N GLN A 63 4.53 -0.44 15.88
CA GLN A 63 4.41 -1.33 17.04
C GLN A 63 3.10 -1.06 17.77
N GLY A 64 2.32 -2.11 17.98
CA GLY A 64 0.99 -2.04 18.60
C GLY A 64 -0.12 -2.41 17.62
N ASN A 65 -1.34 -1.97 17.91
CA ASN A 65 -2.52 -2.24 17.08
C ASN A 65 -2.71 -1.17 16.00
N PHE A 66 -2.39 -1.50 14.76
CA PHE A 66 -2.60 -0.66 13.57
C PHE A 66 -3.85 -1.07 12.77
N GLY A 67 -4.80 -1.75 13.40
CA GLY A 67 -6.04 -2.19 12.77
C GLY A 67 -5.93 -3.56 12.13
N SER A 68 -6.96 -3.94 11.37
CA SER A 68 -7.02 -5.15 10.55
C SER A 68 -7.35 -4.82 9.10
N ALA A 69 -7.29 -5.83 8.22
CA ALA A 69 -7.79 -5.71 6.85
C ALA A 69 -9.33 -5.60 6.82
N GLY A 70 -9.99 -5.98 7.90
CA GLY A 70 -11.43 -5.85 8.13
C GLY A 70 -11.82 -4.48 8.67
N ASN A 71 -12.76 -4.49 9.62
CA ASN A 71 -13.36 -3.28 10.18
C ASN A 71 -12.69 -2.79 11.48
N ASP A 72 -11.69 -3.52 12.01
CA ASP A 72 -11.04 -3.10 13.24
C ASP A 72 -10.18 -1.86 13.01
N PRO A 73 -10.45 -0.75 13.70
CA PRO A 73 -9.64 0.46 13.59
C PRO A 73 -8.30 0.29 14.31
N ALA A 74 -7.32 1.12 13.93
CA ALA A 74 -6.12 1.26 14.71
C ALA A 74 -6.43 1.79 16.12
N ALA A 75 -5.62 1.40 17.11
CA ALA A 75 -5.66 2.01 18.42
C ALA A 75 -5.29 3.50 18.34
N ALA A 76 -5.72 4.29 19.32
CA ALA A 76 -5.40 5.72 19.35
C ALA A 76 -3.88 5.95 19.36
N MET A 77 -3.43 7.05 18.74
CA MET A 77 -2.01 7.38 18.51
C MET A 77 -1.16 7.46 19.78
N ARG A 78 -1.77 7.60 20.96
CA ARG A 78 -1.08 7.56 22.26
C ARG A 78 -0.66 6.16 22.69
N TYR A 79 -1.25 5.12 22.10
CA TYR A 79 -0.94 3.72 22.40
C TYR A 79 0.04 3.10 21.41
N THR A 80 -0.09 3.44 20.12
CA THR A 80 0.79 2.92 19.07
C THR A 80 2.14 3.63 19.05
N GLU A 81 3.13 2.94 18.50
CA GLU A 81 4.48 3.47 18.31
C GLU A 81 4.92 3.26 16.87
N ALA A 82 5.77 4.14 16.37
CA ALA A 82 6.19 4.14 14.98
C ALA A 82 7.65 4.60 14.82
N ARG A 83 8.26 4.18 13.73
CA ARG A 83 9.52 4.67 13.18
C ARG A 83 9.53 4.46 11.67
N LEU A 84 10.47 5.05 10.95
CA LEU A 84 10.65 4.76 9.53
C LEU A 84 11.12 3.33 9.31
N THR A 85 10.74 2.75 8.16
CA THR A 85 11.41 1.55 7.65
C THR A 85 12.72 1.94 6.97
N SER A 86 13.65 0.98 6.80
CA SER A 86 14.89 1.20 6.04
C SER A 86 14.60 1.62 4.59
N LEU A 87 13.54 1.10 4.01
CA LEU A 87 13.10 1.46 2.66
C LEU A 87 12.63 2.91 2.58
N ALA A 88 11.89 3.40 3.58
CA ALA A 88 11.49 4.80 3.64
C ALA A 88 12.69 5.74 3.75
N GLU A 89 13.75 5.33 4.44
CA GLU A 89 14.99 6.11 4.52
C GLU A 89 15.71 6.21 3.17
N GLU A 90 15.63 5.18 2.30
CA GLU A 90 16.17 5.28 0.94
C GLU A 90 15.40 6.30 0.07
N MET A 91 14.14 6.59 0.39
CA MET A 91 13.41 7.68 -0.27
C MET A 91 13.88 9.08 0.16
N LEU A 92 14.47 9.18 1.35
CA LEU A 92 14.92 10.43 1.98
C LEU A 92 16.45 10.59 1.96
N ARG A 93 17.16 9.55 1.57
CA ARG A 93 18.59 9.56 1.45
C ARG A 93 19.01 10.70 0.54
N ASP A 94 20.01 11.36 0.59
CA ASP A 94 20.44 12.51 -0.21
C ASP A 94 19.56 13.78 -0.09
N ILE A 95 18.54 13.80 0.79
CA ILE A 95 17.66 14.97 0.96
C ILE A 95 18.43 16.27 1.34
N ARG A 96 19.63 16.10 1.88
CA ARG A 96 20.51 17.20 2.31
C ARG A 96 21.61 17.55 1.30
N GLU A 97 21.62 16.88 0.14
CA GLU A 97 22.66 17.01 -0.91
C GLU A 97 22.23 17.97 -2.05
N ASP A 98 21.25 18.82 -1.80
CA ASP A 98 20.73 19.80 -2.79
C ASP A 98 20.21 19.15 -4.10
N VAL A 99 19.61 17.96 -3.98
CA VAL A 99 19.10 17.20 -5.13
C VAL A 99 17.60 17.42 -5.37
N VAL A 100 16.91 18.12 -4.48
CA VAL A 100 15.49 18.47 -4.59
C VAL A 100 15.25 19.88 -4.08
N ASP A 101 14.25 20.55 -4.66
CA ASP A 101 13.84 21.87 -4.24
C ASP A 101 13.13 21.85 -2.88
N PHE A 102 13.39 22.91 -2.11
CA PHE A 102 12.69 23.21 -0.87
C PHE A 102 11.85 24.46 -1.02
N GLN A 103 10.72 24.48 -0.32
CA GLN A 103 9.83 25.64 -0.23
C GLN A 103 9.55 25.97 1.23
N PRO A 104 9.20 27.24 1.56
CA PRO A 104 8.73 27.58 2.89
C PRO A 104 7.50 26.75 3.27
N ASN A 105 7.44 26.33 4.53
CA ASN A 105 6.24 25.73 5.09
C ASN A 105 5.08 26.75 5.20
N TYR A 106 3.94 26.33 5.75
CA TYR A 106 2.70 27.13 5.82
C TYR A 106 2.86 28.46 6.58
N ASP A 107 3.78 28.59 7.53
CA ASP A 107 4.00 29.81 8.33
C ASP A 107 5.35 30.52 8.03
N GLY A 108 6.11 29.99 7.08
CA GLY A 108 7.38 30.54 6.64
C GLY A 108 8.56 30.41 7.62
N LYS A 109 8.39 29.64 8.72
CA LYS A 109 9.44 29.49 9.74
C LYS A 109 10.44 28.38 9.45
N THR A 110 10.08 27.41 8.64
CA THR A 110 10.94 26.32 8.21
C THR A 110 10.70 25.99 6.75
N ASN A 111 11.53 25.14 6.16
CA ASN A 111 11.36 24.68 4.80
C ASN A 111 10.96 23.21 4.75
N GLU A 112 10.19 22.84 3.74
CA GLU A 112 9.84 21.47 3.42
C GLU A 112 10.25 21.12 2.00
N PRO A 113 10.62 19.85 1.71
CA PRO A 113 10.96 19.44 0.36
C PRO A 113 9.70 19.41 -0.52
N VAL A 114 9.84 19.87 -1.76
CA VAL A 114 8.76 19.84 -2.76
C VAL A 114 8.45 18.39 -3.15
N VAL A 115 9.51 17.59 -3.34
CA VAL A 115 9.46 16.14 -3.60
C VAL A 115 10.53 15.45 -2.77
N LEU A 116 10.49 14.11 -2.67
CA LEU A 116 11.56 13.34 -2.07
C LEU A 116 12.56 12.88 -3.14
N PRO A 117 13.87 12.73 -2.82
CA PRO A 117 14.88 12.24 -3.76
C PRO A 117 14.57 10.87 -4.34
N SER A 118 14.05 9.99 -3.50
CA SER A 118 13.55 8.66 -3.80
C SER A 118 14.48 7.80 -4.66
N ARG A 119 15.43 7.14 -4.04
CA ARG A 119 16.30 6.15 -4.70
C ARG A 119 15.58 4.88 -5.13
N VAL A 120 14.30 4.74 -4.78
CA VAL A 120 13.44 3.61 -5.14
C VAL A 120 12.26 4.08 -5.97
N PRO A 121 11.77 3.28 -6.92
CA PRO A 121 10.67 3.66 -7.81
C PRO A 121 9.31 3.58 -7.10
N GLN A 122 9.09 4.43 -6.09
CA GLN A 122 7.95 4.39 -5.17
C GLN A 122 6.59 4.36 -5.90
N LEU A 123 6.44 5.11 -6.99
CA LEU A 123 5.19 5.17 -7.73
C LEU A 123 4.76 3.81 -8.27
N LEU A 124 5.69 3.02 -8.80
CA LEU A 124 5.42 1.67 -9.29
C LEU A 124 5.41 0.65 -8.15
N MET A 125 6.29 0.81 -7.19
CA MET A 125 6.49 -0.13 -6.08
C MET A 125 5.26 -0.25 -5.18
N ASN A 126 4.68 0.88 -4.75
CA ASN A 126 3.49 0.92 -3.89
C ASN A 126 2.22 1.39 -4.60
N GLY A 127 2.34 1.82 -5.86
CA GLY A 127 1.23 2.39 -6.60
C GLY A 127 0.80 3.76 -6.08
N SER A 128 -0.31 4.22 -6.61
CA SER A 128 -0.95 5.46 -6.18
C SER A 128 -2.45 5.39 -6.39
N ASN A 129 -3.22 5.80 -5.40
CA ASN A 129 -4.66 5.95 -5.50
C ASN A 129 -5.04 7.33 -4.97
N GLY A 130 -5.75 8.10 -5.77
CA GLY A 130 -6.17 9.43 -5.39
C GLY A 130 -7.21 10.02 -6.31
N ILE A 131 -8.07 10.86 -5.71
CA ILE A 131 -9.13 11.58 -6.41
C ILE A 131 -8.83 13.07 -6.31
N ALA A 132 -8.68 13.72 -7.47
CA ALA A 132 -8.49 15.16 -7.57
C ALA A 132 -9.65 15.78 -8.36
N VAL A 133 -9.71 17.12 -8.37
CA VAL A 133 -10.71 17.82 -9.18
C VAL A 133 -10.39 17.60 -10.67
N GLY A 134 -11.32 17.00 -11.41
CA GLY A 134 -11.20 16.76 -12.83
C GLY A 134 -10.39 15.54 -13.25
N MET A 135 -9.71 14.85 -12.32
CA MET A 135 -8.95 13.63 -12.63
C MET A 135 -8.79 12.71 -11.42
N ALA A 136 -8.52 11.44 -11.68
CA ALA A 136 -8.20 10.44 -10.66
C ALA A 136 -7.00 9.61 -11.11
N THR A 137 -6.27 9.04 -10.16
CA THR A 137 -5.20 8.05 -10.41
C THR A 137 -5.50 6.77 -9.65
N ASN A 138 -5.17 5.64 -10.26
CA ASN A 138 -5.27 4.33 -9.65
C ASN A 138 -4.19 3.41 -10.22
N ILE A 139 -2.95 3.63 -9.79
CA ILE A 139 -1.78 2.85 -10.21
C ILE A 139 -1.60 1.72 -9.21
N PRO A 140 -1.62 0.45 -9.64
CA PRO A 140 -1.41 -0.69 -8.75
C PRO A 140 0.05 -0.79 -8.30
N PRO A 141 0.33 -1.48 -7.18
CA PRO A 141 1.69 -1.79 -6.75
C PRO A 141 2.30 -2.90 -7.63
N HIS A 142 3.66 -2.94 -7.68
CA HIS A 142 4.42 -3.90 -8.47
C HIS A 142 5.56 -4.51 -7.66
N ASN A 143 6.06 -5.65 -8.12
CA ASN A 143 7.22 -6.29 -7.51
C ASN A 143 8.49 -5.48 -7.75
N LEU A 144 9.22 -5.15 -6.69
CA LEU A 144 10.41 -4.30 -6.78
C LEU A 144 11.52 -4.94 -7.61
N GLY A 145 11.69 -6.28 -7.54
CA GLY A 145 12.67 -7.01 -8.34
C GLY A 145 12.35 -6.89 -9.84
N GLU A 146 11.09 -7.10 -10.23
CA GLU A 146 10.65 -6.97 -11.62
C GLU A 146 10.83 -5.53 -12.14
N VAL A 147 10.50 -4.53 -11.32
CA VAL A 147 10.72 -3.13 -11.67
C VAL A 147 12.20 -2.81 -11.82
N ALA A 148 13.04 -3.32 -10.93
CA ALA A 148 14.50 -3.13 -11.02
C ALA A 148 15.08 -3.75 -12.30
N GLU A 149 14.66 -4.96 -12.68
CA GLU A 149 15.09 -5.60 -13.94
C GLU A 149 14.65 -4.78 -15.17
N ALA A 150 13.45 -4.21 -15.13
CA ALA A 150 12.99 -3.31 -16.19
C ALA A 150 13.84 -2.04 -16.28
N ILE A 151 14.20 -1.44 -15.15
CA ILE A 151 15.09 -0.26 -15.08
C ILE A 151 16.48 -0.62 -15.64
N TYR A 152 17.07 -1.76 -15.26
CA TYR A 152 18.36 -2.18 -15.81
C TYR A 152 18.31 -2.34 -17.32
N TRP A 153 17.25 -2.95 -17.85
CA TRP A 153 17.09 -3.06 -19.29
C TRP A 153 17.05 -1.70 -19.99
N CYS A 154 16.29 -0.73 -19.44
CA CYS A 154 16.21 0.63 -20.00
C CYS A 154 17.59 1.33 -19.98
N LEU A 155 18.36 1.14 -18.91
CA LEU A 155 19.72 1.71 -18.81
C LEU A 155 20.70 1.08 -19.82
N ASP A 156 20.57 -0.19 -20.09
CA ASP A 156 21.39 -0.92 -21.06
C ASP A 156 20.96 -0.64 -22.52
N ASN A 157 19.75 -0.13 -22.74
CA ASN A 157 19.21 0.14 -24.07
C ASN A 157 18.65 1.58 -24.18
N PRO A 158 19.49 2.63 -23.98
CA PRO A 158 19.00 4.02 -23.91
C PRO A 158 18.43 4.55 -25.22
N ASP A 159 18.78 3.94 -26.35
CA ASP A 159 18.35 4.34 -27.70
C ASP A 159 17.17 3.49 -28.23
N ALA A 160 16.59 2.62 -27.39
CA ALA A 160 15.44 1.81 -27.81
C ALA A 160 14.20 2.69 -28.05
N ASP A 161 13.43 2.37 -29.08
CA ASP A 161 12.18 3.06 -29.35
C ASP A 161 11.11 2.70 -28.31
N GLU A 162 10.00 3.43 -28.33
CA GLU A 162 8.91 3.27 -27.37
C GLU A 162 8.27 1.87 -27.43
N GLU A 163 8.09 1.31 -28.62
CA GLU A 163 7.47 -0.01 -28.82
C GLU A 163 8.36 -1.12 -28.28
N SER A 164 9.64 -1.08 -28.59
CA SER A 164 10.65 -2.04 -28.07
C SER A 164 10.79 -1.92 -26.55
N THR A 165 10.79 -0.69 -26.03
CA THR A 165 10.88 -0.44 -24.58
C THR A 165 9.65 -0.99 -23.87
N LEU A 166 8.45 -0.71 -24.37
CA LEU A 166 7.21 -1.22 -23.78
C LEU A 166 7.18 -2.75 -23.77
N ALA A 167 7.53 -3.39 -24.89
CA ALA A 167 7.59 -4.85 -24.99
C ALA A 167 8.55 -5.46 -23.98
N ALA A 168 9.77 -4.91 -23.87
CA ALA A 168 10.80 -5.39 -22.96
C ALA A 168 10.43 -5.16 -21.49
N VAL A 169 9.80 -4.05 -21.15
CA VAL A 169 9.32 -3.76 -19.79
C VAL A 169 8.19 -4.71 -19.42
N MET A 170 7.22 -4.96 -20.32
CA MET A 170 6.12 -5.90 -20.08
C MET A 170 6.57 -7.35 -19.98
N GLU A 171 7.69 -7.71 -20.59
CA GLU A 171 8.30 -9.05 -20.42
C GLU A 171 8.83 -9.24 -18.98
N ARG A 172 9.29 -8.18 -18.33
CA ARG A 172 9.87 -8.19 -16.98
C ARG A 172 8.83 -7.94 -15.91
N ILE A 173 8.03 -6.89 -16.06
CA ILE A 173 6.92 -6.57 -15.15
C ILE A 173 5.68 -7.34 -15.63
N LYS A 174 5.44 -8.50 -15.04
CA LYS A 174 4.35 -9.41 -15.44
C LYS A 174 2.96 -8.85 -15.18
N GLY A 175 2.84 -7.91 -14.26
CA GLY A 175 1.59 -7.31 -13.83
C GLY A 175 1.68 -6.75 -12.41
N PRO A 176 0.56 -6.26 -11.86
CA PRO A 176 0.49 -5.83 -10.47
C PRO A 176 0.88 -6.92 -9.48
N ASP A 177 1.52 -6.51 -8.38
CA ASP A 177 1.87 -7.35 -7.23
C ASP A 177 1.18 -6.81 -5.97
N PHE A 178 -0.01 -7.32 -5.70
CA PHE A 178 -0.87 -6.82 -4.63
C PHE A 178 -0.45 -7.36 -3.26
N PRO A 179 -0.49 -6.54 -2.19
CA PRO A 179 -0.09 -6.95 -0.84
C PRO A 179 -0.97 -8.04 -0.23
N THR A 180 -2.22 -8.19 -0.69
CA THR A 180 -3.16 -9.21 -0.24
C THR A 180 -3.15 -10.46 -1.11
N ALA A 181 -2.21 -10.56 -2.06
CA ALA A 181 -2.09 -11.63 -3.04
C ALA A 181 -3.37 -11.78 -3.90
N GLY A 182 -4.03 -12.93 -3.92
CA GLY A 182 -5.15 -13.20 -4.82
C GLY A 182 -4.70 -13.64 -6.20
N LEU A 183 -5.66 -13.82 -7.09
CA LEU A 183 -5.42 -14.28 -8.46
C LEU A 183 -5.91 -13.24 -9.46
N ILE A 184 -5.05 -12.82 -10.39
CA ILE A 184 -5.47 -12.01 -11.54
C ILE A 184 -6.04 -12.96 -12.60
N VAL A 185 -7.18 -12.60 -13.16
CA VAL A 185 -7.90 -13.41 -14.15
C VAL A 185 -7.77 -12.78 -15.53
N GLY A 186 -6.96 -13.43 -16.37
CA GLY A 186 -6.61 -12.93 -17.71
C GLY A 186 -5.54 -11.85 -17.68
N ASP A 187 -4.97 -11.55 -18.84
CA ASP A 187 -3.85 -10.60 -19.01
C ASP A 187 -4.24 -9.36 -19.82
N GLN A 188 -5.41 -9.37 -20.50
CA GLN A 188 -5.81 -8.27 -21.38
C GLN A 188 -5.91 -6.93 -20.63
N GLY A 189 -6.48 -6.93 -19.41
CA GLY A 189 -6.58 -5.69 -18.63
C GLY A 189 -5.22 -5.12 -18.21
N ILE A 190 -4.21 -5.98 -18.01
CA ILE A 190 -2.83 -5.55 -17.73
C ILE A 190 -2.24 -4.92 -19.00
N LYS A 191 -2.36 -5.59 -20.15
CA LYS A 191 -1.89 -5.08 -21.44
C LYS A 191 -2.50 -3.73 -21.75
N ASP A 192 -3.82 -3.61 -21.64
CA ASP A 192 -4.53 -2.36 -21.88
C ASP A 192 -4.05 -1.24 -20.94
N ALA A 193 -3.88 -1.55 -19.62
CA ALA A 193 -3.41 -0.57 -18.65
C ALA A 193 -2.01 -0.06 -18.98
N TYR A 194 -1.09 -0.94 -19.39
CA TYR A 194 0.30 -0.57 -19.63
C TYR A 194 0.51 0.10 -21.00
N THR A 195 -0.30 -0.23 -21.99
CA THR A 195 -0.20 0.38 -23.33
C THR A 195 -0.95 1.70 -23.44
N THR A 196 -2.10 1.82 -22.79
CA THR A 196 -3.00 2.98 -22.95
C THR A 196 -3.16 3.83 -21.70
N GLY A 197 -2.63 3.38 -20.55
CA GLY A 197 -2.87 3.97 -19.25
C GLY A 197 -4.26 3.67 -18.67
N ARG A 198 -5.06 2.81 -19.33
CA ARG A 198 -6.40 2.43 -18.87
C ARG A 198 -6.65 0.95 -19.11
N GLY A 199 -6.96 0.21 -18.02
CA GLY A 199 -7.26 -1.21 -18.10
C GLY A 199 -8.12 -1.67 -16.94
N SER A 200 -8.87 -2.75 -17.13
CA SER A 200 -9.68 -3.38 -16.11
C SER A 200 -9.04 -4.70 -15.71
N ILE A 201 -8.38 -4.71 -14.54
CA ILE A 201 -7.71 -5.89 -14.00
C ILE A 201 -8.69 -6.62 -13.09
N ARG A 202 -9.11 -7.81 -13.49
CA ARG A 202 -10.03 -8.63 -12.71
C ARG A 202 -9.24 -9.49 -11.72
N MET A 203 -9.71 -9.50 -10.47
CA MET A 203 -9.12 -10.31 -9.41
C MET A 203 -10.16 -11.24 -8.79
N ARG A 204 -9.70 -12.37 -8.28
CA ARG A 204 -10.48 -13.26 -7.42
C ARG A 204 -9.65 -13.69 -6.22
N GLY A 205 -10.35 -14.07 -5.15
CA GLY A 205 -9.73 -14.70 -4.00
C GLY A 205 -9.17 -16.08 -4.33
N LYS A 206 -8.26 -16.56 -3.51
CA LYS A 206 -7.80 -17.94 -3.57
C LYS A 206 -8.61 -18.79 -2.62
N THR A 207 -9.19 -19.84 -3.18
CA THR A 207 -10.09 -20.73 -2.44
C THR A 207 -9.67 -22.19 -2.59
N SER A 208 -9.91 -22.97 -1.55
CA SER A 208 -9.78 -24.44 -1.54
C SER A 208 -11.03 -25.07 -0.97
N ILE A 209 -11.25 -26.34 -1.32
CA ILE A 209 -12.29 -27.16 -0.71
C ILE A 209 -11.58 -28.13 0.23
N GLU A 210 -11.99 -28.11 1.50
CA GLU A 210 -11.40 -28.93 2.56
C GLU A 210 -12.49 -29.74 3.26
N GLU A 211 -12.11 -30.87 3.85
CA GLU A 211 -13.01 -31.69 4.68
C GLU A 211 -12.67 -31.46 6.16
N GLU A 212 -13.61 -30.92 6.92
CA GLU A 212 -13.52 -30.76 8.38
C GLU A 212 -14.48 -31.75 9.07
N GLY A 213 -13.95 -32.88 9.44
CA GLY A 213 -14.72 -33.96 10.05
C GLY A 213 -15.76 -34.53 9.07
N LYS A 214 -17.04 -34.18 9.24
CA LYS A 214 -18.15 -34.62 8.35
C LYS A 214 -18.67 -33.49 7.44
N ARG A 215 -18.01 -32.36 7.44
CA ARG A 215 -18.43 -31.19 6.68
C ARG A 215 -17.44 -30.90 5.57
N THR A 216 -17.94 -30.52 4.41
CA THR A 216 -17.14 -29.93 3.34
C THR A 216 -17.16 -28.41 3.54
N VAL A 217 -16.01 -27.79 3.57
CA VAL A 217 -15.86 -26.34 3.74
C VAL A 217 -15.14 -25.70 2.54
N ILE A 218 -15.52 -24.49 2.21
CA ILE A 218 -14.80 -23.65 1.26
C ILE A 218 -13.93 -22.72 2.10
N VAL A 219 -12.63 -22.85 1.97
CA VAL A 219 -11.65 -22.01 2.67
C VAL A 219 -11.15 -20.93 1.72
N ILE A 220 -11.20 -19.68 2.16
CA ILE A 220 -10.70 -18.52 1.44
C ILE A 220 -9.44 -18.06 2.16
N THR A 221 -8.27 -18.11 1.51
CA THR A 221 -6.98 -17.78 2.11
C THR A 221 -6.39 -16.46 1.61
N GLU A 222 -6.88 -15.96 0.49
CA GLU A 222 -6.44 -14.69 -0.09
C GLU A 222 -7.65 -13.96 -0.67
N LEU A 223 -7.70 -12.65 -0.51
CA LEU A 223 -8.75 -11.78 -1.05
C LEU A 223 -8.16 -10.78 -2.06
N PRO A 224 -8.94 -10.35 -3.04
CA PRO A 224 -8.54 -9.26 -3.91
C PRO A 224 -8.19 -8.01 -3.10
N TYR A 225 -7.22 -7.25 -3.62
CA TYR A 225 -6.76 -6.02 -3.00
C TYR A 225 -7.93 -5.04 -2.76
N GLN A 226 -7.94 -4.41 -1.59
CA GLN A 226 -8.99 -3.50 -1.14
C GLN A 226 -10.37 -4.14 -0.86
N VAL A 227 -10.48 -5.45 -0.93
CA VAL A 227 -11.70 -6.14 -0.47
C VAL A 227 -11.64 -6.29 1.05
N ASN A 228 -12.65 -5.73 1.71
CA ASN A 228 -12.80 -5.86 3.16
C ASN A 228 -13.43 -7.23 3.49
N PRO A 229 -12.80 -8.09 4.31
CA PRO A 229 -13.29 -9.43 4.63
C PRO A 229 -14.64 -9.42 5.37
N ASP A 230 -14.85 -8.52 6.32
CA ASP A 230 -16.10 -8.45 7.09
C ASP A 230 -17.30 -8.09 6.21
N ASN A 231 -17.09 -7.14 5.30
CA ASN A 231 -18.11 -6.74 4.33
C ASN A 231 -18.39 -7.88 3.34
N LEU A 232 -17.37 -8.65 2.96
CA LEU A 232 -17.54 -9.82 2.09
C LEU A 232 -18.37 -10.91 2.79
N VAL A 233 -18.02 -11.26 4.03
CA VAL A 233 -18.77 -12.23 4.85
C VAL A 233 -20.23 -11.79 4.98
N SER A 234 -20.47 -10.53 5.32
CA SER A 234 -21.82 -9.97 5.44
C SER A 234 -22.60 -10.04 4.11
N SER A 235 -21.92 -9.75 2.99
CA SER A 235 -22.52 -9.81 1.66
C SER A 235 -22.90 -11.25 1.26
N ILE A 236 -22.03 -12.23 1.55
CA ILE A 236 -22.32 -13.64 1.29
C ILE A 236 -23.51 -14.11 2.15
N ALA A 237 -23.51 -13.80 3.46
CA ALA A 237 -24.59 -14.14 4.36
C ALA A 237 -25.94 -13.56 3.88
N GLN A 238 -25.95 -12.32 3.41
CA GLN A 238 -27.14 -11.69 2.85
C GLN A 238 -27.64 -12.42 1.60
N GLN A 239 -26.75 -12.80 0.69
CA GLN A 239 -27.11 -13.53 -0.54
C GLN A 239 -27.66 -14.93 -0.24
N VAL A 240 -27.17 -15.59 0.81
CA VAL A 240 -27.72 -16.87 1.31
C VAL A 240 -29.13 -16.66 1.87
N SER A 241 -29.32 -15.62 2.69
CA SER A 241 -30.64 -15.28 3.26
C SER A 241 -31.64 -14.91 2.18
N ASP A 242 -31.24 -14.22 1.12
CA ASP A 242 -32.09 -13.87 -0.03
C ASP A 242 -32.35 -15.04 -0.97
N GLY A 243 -31.80 -16.24 -0.69
CA GLY A 243 -31.96 -17.43 -1.52
C GLY A 243 -31.22 -17.37 -2.86
N ARG A 244 -30.32 -16.43 -3.06
CA ARG A 244 -29.48 -16.29 -4.29
C ARG A 244 -28.34 -17.31 -4.32
N ILE A 245 -27.84 -17.69 -3.13
CA ILE A 245 -26.85 -18.74 -2.94
C ILE A 245 -27.44 -19.78 -2.03
N SER A 246 -27.30 -21.07 -2.38
CA SER A 246 -27.76 -22.19 -1.59
C SER A 246 -26.60 -23.11 -1.21
N GLY A 247 -26.80 -23.95 -0.17
CA GLY A 247 -25.82 -24.94 0.27
C GLY A 247 -24.77 -24.44 1.27
N ILE A 248 -24.83 -23.20 1.68
CA ILE A 248 -23.97 -22.63 2.75
C ILE A 248 -24.79 -22.66 4.05
N ALA A 249 -24.30 -23.39 5.06
CA ALA A 249 -24.94 -23.52 6.36
C ALA A 249 -24.36 -22.55 7.40
N ASN A 250 -23.09 -22.22 7.31
CA ASN A 250 -22.39 -21.31 8.23
C ASN A 250 -21.26 -20.60 7.53
N ILE A 251 -20.88 -19.41 8.01
CA ILE A 251 -19.73 -18.62 7.55
C ILE A 251 -18.99 -18.16 8.80
N GLU A 252 -17.69 -18.39 8.85
CA GLU A 252 -16.83 -18.01 9.97
C GLU A 252 -15.60 -17.28 9.43
N ASP A 253 -15.20 -16.19 10.07
CA ASP A 253 -13.90 -15.58 9.89
C ASP A 253 -12.94 -16.11 10.95
N GLN A 254 -11.94 -16.88 10.52
CA GLN A 254 -10.90 -17.46 11.37
C GLN A 254 -9.57 -16.73 11.23
N THR A 255 -9.56 -15.56 10.59
CA THR A 255 -8.38 -14.76 10.35
C THR A 255 -7.69 -14.39 11.68
N SER A 256 -6.41 -14.63 11.76
CA SER A 256 -5.61 -14.29 12.94
C SER A 256 -4.15 -14.05 12.58
N SER A 257 -3.40 -13.41 13.47
CA SER A 257 -1.96 -13.23 13.30
C SER A 257 -1.15 -14.54 13.21
N ARG A 258 -1.75 -15.67 13.65
CA ARG A 258 -1.11 -16.99 13.62
C ARG A 258 -1.44 -17.78 12.35
N VAL A 259 -2.66 -17.64 11.87
CA VAL A 259 -3.19 -18.43 10.75
C VAL A 259 -3.13 -17.66 9.42
N GLY A 260 -3.01 -16.33 9.49
CA GLY A 260 -3.22 -15.47 8.35
C GLY A 260 -4.71 -15.31 8.05
N MET A 261 -5.06 -14.95 6.82
CA MET A 261 -6.44 -14.85 6.36
C MET A 261 -7.02 -16.26 6.14
N ARG A 262 -8.17 -16.51 6.75
CA ARG A 262 -8.93 -17.76 6.57
C ARG A 262 -10.42 -17.54 6.85
#